data_973291aa4633e8fc493d09eda6758516
#
_entry.id   973291aa4633e8fc493d09eda6758516
#
_cell.length_a   1.000
_cell.length_b   1.000
_cell.length_c   1.000
_cell.angle_alpha   90.00
_cell.angle_beta   90.00
_cell.angle_gamma   90.00
#
_symmetry.space_group_name_H-M   'P 1'
#
loop_
_entity.id
_entity.type
_entity.pdbx_description
1 polymer ?
#
loop_
_entity_poly.entity_id
_entity_poly.type
_entity_poly.pdbx_seq_one_letter_code
_entity_poly.pdbx_strand_id
1 'polypeptide(L)'
;MKKLLLLLFAAALSLSASEPARAWGREGHETIAKIAERNLTKRAKKRIEKYLGGHSVVYYAKWMDEYRQTPEYAFTNDWHTAPVDADLRYGDELLKPGKGNAVYGLELAIRNLRDYRSLTDSAVAVNLKYVIHLVGDMHCPMHTGRLSDIGGNQRPVLMFGRRTNLHSAWDSAILEAGHKWSYTEWQEQIDRLTDDEAALVQAGEPQDWLKETHAICVGIYEDSPEGTKISYDYVDKYTPVIEQQFVRGGYRLARLLNEIYR
;
A
#
# COMPACT_ATOMS: atom_id res chain seq x y z
N MET A 1 46.60 49.96 -6.47
CA MET A 1 45.30 49.74 -5.84
C MET A 1 44.71 48.48 -6.44
N LYS A 2 44.90 47.35 -5.76
CA LYS A 2 44.39 46.04 -6.20
C LYS A 2 43.02 45.81 -5.56
N LYS A 3 41.97 45.68 -6.36
CA LYS A 3 40.61 45.34 -5.91
C LYS A 3 40.55 43.85 -5.72
N LEU A 4 40.35 43.44 -4.46
CA LEU A 4 40.14 42.07 -4.04
C LEU A 4 38.63 41.72 -4.30
N LEU A 5 38.36 40.79 -5.23
CA LEU A 5 37.05 40.28 -5.52
C LEU A 5 36.79 39.12 -4.54
N LEU A 6 35.93 39.32 -3.55
CA LEU A 6 35.42 38.24 -2.70
C LEU A 6 34.31 37.51 -3.46
N LEU A 7 34.58 36.28 -3.87
CA LEU A 7 33.54 35.35 -4.35
C LEU A 7 32.87 34.66 -3.14
N LEU A 8 31.68 35.09 -2.80
CA LEU A 8 30.81 34.38 -1.86
C LEU A 8 30.24 33.13 -2.54
N PHE A 9 30.76 31.96 -2.18
CA PHE A 9 30.18 30.68 -2.56
C PHE A 9 28.99 30.42 -1.61
N ALA A 10 27.79 30.75 -2.04
CA ALA A 10 26.57 30.33 -1.37
C ALA A 10 26.36 28.82 -1.59
N ALA A 11 26.75 28.01 -0.62
CA ALA A 11 26.37 26.59 -0.58
C ALA A 11 24.85 26.52 -0.35
N ALA A 12 24.09 26.34 -1.43
CA ALA A 12 22.70 25.97 -1.32
C ALA A 12 22.62 24.56 -0.73
N LEU A 13 22.39 24.46 0.60
CA LEU A 13 21.87 23.25 1.19
C LEU A 13 20.49 23.01 0.57
N SER A 14 20.42 22.16 -0.44
CA SER A 14 19.17 21.56 -0.86
C SER A 14 18.69 20.66 0.29
N LEU A 15 17.84 21.20 1.16
CA LEU A 15 16.95 20.39 1.97
C LEU A 15 16.07 19.63 0.97
N SER A 16 16.45 18.41 0.63
CA SER A 16 15.53 17.46 0.04
C SER A 16 14.45 17.23 1.08
N ALA A 17 13.32 17.92 0.94
CA ALA A 17 12.12 17.57 1.65
C ALA A 17 11.87 16.10 1.33
N SER A 18 11.98 15.22 2.34
CA SER A 18 11.55 13.84 2.20
C SER A 18 10.08 13.90 1.82
N GLU A 19 9.74 13.45 0.62
CA GLU A 19 8.34 13.22 0.24
C GLU A 19 7.69 12.41 1.37
N PRO A 20 6.47 12.78 1.81
CA PRO A 20 5.78 11.99 2.83
C PRO A 20 5.68 10.55 2.31
N ALA A 21 5.98 9.60 3.19
CA ALA A 21 5.89 8.18 2.87
C ALA A 21 4.54 7.89 2.23
N ARG A 22 4.59 7.33 1.05
CA ARG A 22 3.43 6.89 0.28
C ARG A 22 3.31 5.39 0.52
N ALA A 23 2.11 4.88 0.59
CA ALA A 23 1.75 3.47 0.48
C ALA A 23 2.59 2.76 -0.60
N TRP A 24 2.44 1.47 -0.79
CA TRP A 24 3.02 0.85 -2.00
C TRP A 24 3.10 1.89 -3.11
N GLY A 25 4.29 2.15 -3.65
CA GLY A 25 4.42 3.10 -4.76
C GLY A 25 3.39 2.78 -5.85
N ARG A 26 3.27 3.66 -6.83
CA ARG A 26 2.31 3.50 -7.93
C ARG A 26 2.24 2.06 -8.45
N GLU A 27 3.41 1.47 -8.73
CA GLU A 27 3.53 0.14 -9.31
C GLU A 27 2.88 -0.95 -8.46
N GLY A 28 3.04 -0.90 -7.13
CA GLY A 28 2.48 -1.92 -6.24
C GLY A 28 0.96 -1.87 -6.18
N HIS A 29 0.38 -0.68 -6.00
CA HIS A 29 -1.08 -0.52 -6.03
C HIS A 29 -1.69 -0.91 -7.37
N GLU A 30 -1.07 -0.47 -8.47
CA GLU A 30 -1.55 -0.80 -9.82
C GLU A 30 -1.42 -2.30 -10.11
N THR A 31 -0.36 -2.98 -9.63
CA THR A 31 -0.17 -4.43 -9.75
C THR A 31 -1.25 -5.20 -9.00
N ILE A 32 -1.50 -4.86 -7.73
CA ILE A 32 -2.57 -5.48 -6.93
C ILE A 32 -3.93 -5.29 -7.59
N ALA A 33 -4.24 -4.07 -8.02
CA ALA A 33 -5.47 -3.78 -8.73
C ALA A 33 -5.57 -4.53 -10.07
N LYS A 34 -4.47 -4.72 -10.78
CA LYS A 34 -4.44 -5.46 -12.06
C LYS A 34 -4.68 -6.95 -11.87
N ILE A 35 -4.07 -7.56 -10.85
CA ILE A 35 -4.37 -8.96 -10.46
C ILE A 35 -5.84 -9.09 -10.10
N ALA A 36 -6.38 -8.14 -9.29
CA ALA A 36 -7.80 -8.15 -8.95
C ALA A 36 -8.69 -8.03 -10.19
N GLU A 37 -8.41 -7.09 -11.09
CA GLU A 37 -9.19 -6.89 -12.32
C GLU A 37 -9.29 -8.16 -13.16
N ARG A 38 -8.20 -8.91 -13.29
CA ARG A 38 -8.15 -10.16 -14.04
C ARG A 38 -9.02 -11.25 -13.41
N ASN A 39 -9.14 -11.24 -12.10
CA ASN A 39 -9.88 -12.21 -11.31
C ASN A 39 -11.33 -11.78 -10.97
N LEU A 40 -11.81 -10.66 -11.54
CA LEU A 40 -13.20 -10.23 -11.41
C LEU A 40 -14.13 -11.08 -12.28
N THR A 41 -15.29 -11.42 -11.72
CA THR A 41 -16.40 -11.94 -12.53
C THR A 41 -16.88 -10.89 -13.55
N LYS A 42 -17.39 -11.33 -14.68
CA LYS A 42 -17.95 -10.42 -15.71
C LYS A 42 -19.01 -9.47 -15.13
N ARG A 43 -19.80 -9.96 -14.17
CA ARG A 43 -20.84 -9.18 -13.49
C ARG A 43 -20.24 -8.10 -12.59
N ALA A 44 -19.30 -8.45 -11.73
CA ALA A 44 -18.61 -7.50 -10.86
C ALA A 44 -17.90 -6.43 -11.68
N LYS A 45 -17.11 -6.82 -12.68
CA LYS A 45 -16.39 -5.90 -13.57
C LYS A 45 -17.34 -4.88 -14.19
N LYS A 46 -18.43 -5.32 -14.83
CA LYS A 46 -19.41 -4.41 -15.46
C LYS A 46 -20.04 -3.42 -14.48
N ARG A 47 -20.31 -3.87 -13.23
CA ARG A 47 -20.91 -2.99 -12.20
C ARG A 47 -19.92 -1.97 -11.67
N ILE A 48 -18.70 -2.41 -11.41
CA ILE A 48 -17.61 -1.55 -10.94
C ILE A 48 -17.31 -0.47 -11.96
N GLU A 49 -17.12 -0.83 -13.22
CA GLU A 49 -16.87 0.12 -14.33
C GLU A 49 -17.99 1.15 -14.44
N LYS A 50 -19.27 0.75 -14.26
CA LYS A 50 -20.40 1.68 -14.24
C LYS A 50 -20.21 2.79 -13.19
N TYR A 51 -19.88 2.42 -11.94
CA TYR A 51 -19.71 3.38 -10.84
C TYR A 51 -18.40 4.18 -10.95
N LEU A 52 -17.37 3.62 -11.58
CA LEU A 52 -16.09 4.27 -11.81
C LEU A 52 -16.04 5.07 -13.14
N GLY A 53 -17.19 5.41 -13.73
CA GLY A 53 -17.25 6.24 -14.93
C GLY A 53 -16.64 5.59 -16.18
N GLY A 54 -16.69 4.26 -16.28
CA GLY A 54 -16.12 3.49 -17.38
C GLY A 54 -14.64 3.10 -17.19
N HIS A 55 -14.01 3.55 -16.10
CA HIS A 55 -12.61 3.21 -15.79
C HIS A 55 -12.49 1.90 -15.02
N SER A 56 -11.33 1.25 -15.14
CA SER A 56 -10.98 0.05 -14.40
C SER A 56 -10.60 0.35 -12.95
N VAL A 57 -10.50 -0.69 -12.12
CA VAL A 57 -9.98 -0.57 -10.75
C VAL A 57 -8.54 -0.07 -10.71
N VAL A 58 -7.72 -0.41 -11.72
CA VAL A 58 -6.32 0.04 -11.84
C VAL A 58 -6.22 1.57 -11.95
N TYR A 59 -7.13 2.20 -12.69
CA TYR A 59 -7.13 3.66 -12.86
C TYR A 59 -7.23 4.41 -11.52
N TYR A 60 -7.92 3.84 -10.54
CA TYR A 60 -8.12 4.46 -9.22
C TYR A 60 -7.25 3.87 -8.11
N ALA A 61 -6.31 2.98 -8.44
CA ALA A 61 -5.49 2.31 -7.44
C ALA A 61 -4.74 3.27 -6.50
N LYS A 62 -4.32 4.43 -6.99
CA LYS A 62 -3.62 5.48 -6.24
C LYS A 62 -4.49 6.65 -5.80
N TRP A 63 -5.77 6.60 -6.05
CA TRP A 63 -6.63 7.75 -5.85
C TRP A 63 -6.59 8.30 -4.41
N MET A 64 -6.56 7.45 -3.39
CA MET A 64 -6.51 7.91 -1.99
C MET A 64 -5.24 8.70 -1.69
N ASP A 65 -4.08 8.25 -2.14
CA ASP A 65 -2.80 8.96 -1.97
C ASP A 65 -2.81 10.35 -2.59
N GLU A 66 -3.46 10.48 -3.75
CA GLU A 66 -3.53 11.74 -4.49
C GLU A 66 -4.50 12.73 -3.83
N TYR A 67 -5.59 12.23 -3.29
CA TYR A 67 -6.69 13.08 -2.78
C TYR A 67 -6.68 13.31 -1.27
N ARG A 68 -5.97 12.51 -0.47
CA ARG A 68 -5.88 12.70 1.00
C ARG A 68 -5.35 14.07 1.42
N GLN A 69 -4.69 14.82 0.53
CA GLN A 69 -4.23 16.17 0.79
C GLN A 69 -5.32 17.23 0.58
N THR A 70 -6.45 16.87 -0.01
CA THR A 70 -7.57 17.78 -0.21
C THR A 70 -8.39 17.91 1.07
N PRO A 71 -9.01 19.07 1.36
CA PRO A 71 -9.81 19.24 2.56
C PRO A 71 -10.94 18.22 2.70
N GLU A 72 -11.51 17.78 1.59
CA GLU A 72 -12.63 16.83 1.53
C GLU A 72 -12.23 15.43 2.04
N TYR A 73 -10.98 14.99 1.78
CA TYR A 73 -10.51 13.63 2.11
C TYR A 73 -9.39 13.59 3.15
N ALA A 74 -9.00 14.74 3.73
CA ALA A 74 -7.93 14.81 4.73
C ALA A 74 -8.20 13.93 5.97
N PHE A 75 -9.46 13.64 6.28
CA PHE A 75 -9.84 12.73 7.37
C PHE A 75 -9.38 11.29 7.13
N THR A 76 -9.03 10.91 5.89
CA THR A 76 -8.54 9.56 5.56
C THR A 76 -7.03 9.40 5.74
N ASN A 77 -6.30 10.45 6.14
CA ASN A 77 -4.84 10.39 6.27
C ASN A 77 -4.37 9.25 7.19
N ASP A 78 -5.08 9.01 8.30
CA ASP A 78 -4.74 7.95 9.24
C ASP A 78 -5.17 6.54 8.76
N TRP A 79 -5.90 6.43 7.64
CA TRP A 79 -6.41 5.15 7.13
C TRP A 79 -5.38 4.36 6.31
N HIS A 80 -4.27 4.97 5.89
CA HIS A 80 -3.26 4.31 5.05
C HIS A 80 -2.41 3.29 5.81
N THR A 81 -2.38 3.34 7.12
CA THR A 81 -1.57 2.45 7.96
C THR A 81 -2.38 1.87 9.10
N ALA A 82 -1.96 0.71 9.58
CA ALA A 82 -2.45 0.10 10.81
C ALA A 82 -1.24 -0.37 11.63
N PRO A 83 -0.52 0.56 12.29
CA PRO A 83 0.70 0.25 13.00
C PRO A 83 0.41 -0.73 14.15
N VAL A 84 1.27 -1.73 14.31
CA VAL A 84 1.18 -2.74 15.35
C VAL A 84 2.48 -2.72 16.14
N ASP A 85 2.39 -2.56 17.44
CA ASP A 85 3.56 -2.64 18.32
C ASP A 85 4.09 -4.07 18.45
N ALA A 86 5.33 -4.19 18.95
CA ALA A 86 6.07 -5.45 19.00
C ALA A 86 5.39 -6.58 19.81
N ASP A 87 4.39 -6.25 20.62
CA ASP A 87 3.63 -7.22 21.42
C ASP A 87 2.35 -7.75 20.72
N LEU A 88 2.18 -7.48 19.43
CA LEU A 88 1.04 -7.88 18.59
C LEU A 88 -0.33 -7.38 19.09
N ARG A 89 -0.35 -6.35 19.91
CA ARG A 89 -1.61 -5.74 20.31
C ARG A 89 -2.15 -4.82 19.21
N TYR A 90 -2.89 -5.44 18.29
CA TYR A 90 -3.92 -4.71 17.57
C TYR A 90 -5.05 -4.45 18.58
N GLY A 91 -4.89 -3.37 19.35
CA GLY A 91 -5.83 -3.03 20.40
C GLY A 91 -6.88 -2.03 19.92
N ASP A 92 -8.01 -1.99 20.65
CA ASP A 92 -9.07 -1.00 20.46
C ASP A 92 -8.58 0.46 20.53
N GLU A 93 -7.38 0.69 21.08
CA GLU A 93 -6.73 2.01 21.11
C GLU A 93 -6.39 2.57 19.73
N LEU A 94 -6.16 1.71 18.74
CA LEU A 94 -5.97 2.11 17.34
C LEU A 94 -7.29 2.49 16.67
N LEU A 95 -8.40 2.08 17.25
CA LEU A 95 -9.76 2.41 16.81
C LEU A 95 -10.31 3.64 17.55
N LYS A 96 -9.47 4.61 17.91
CA LYS A 96 -9.96 5.85 18.57
C LYS A 96 -11.07 6.47 17.73
N PRO A 97 -12.22 6.77 18.34
CA PRO A 97 -13.32 7.41 17.63
C PRO A 97 -12.84 8.67 16.90
N GLY A 98 -13.08 8.74 15.59
CA GLY A 98 -12.78 9.91 14.77
C GLY A 98 -11.45 9.91 14.02
N LYS A 99 -10.53 8.95 14.25
CA LYS A 99 -9.29 8.81 13.47
C LYS A 99 -9.27 7.57 12.57
N GLY A 100 -9.53 6.40 13.14
CA GLY A 100 -9.46 5.14 12.38
C GLY A 100 -8.03 4.73 12.01
N ASN A 101 -7.93 3.69 11.20
CA ASN A 101 -6.71 3.17 10.57
C ASN A 101 -7.10 2.42 9.28
N ALA A 102 -6.14 1.75 8.61
CA ALA A 102 -6.40 1.03 7.36
C ALA A 102 -7.49 -0.05 7.50
N VAL A 103 -7.51 -0.81 8.60
CA VAL A 103 -8.55 -1.84 8.85
C VAL A 103 -9.91 -1.18 9.03
N TYR A 104 -9.99 -0.14 9.85
CA TYR A 104 -11.22 0.60 10.08
C TYR A 104 -11.79 1.16 8.77
N GLY A 105 -10.96 1.85 7.98
CA GLY A 105 -11.37 2.42 6.70
C GLY A 105 -11.84 1.37 5.71
N LEU A 106 -11.12 0.24 5.61
CA LEU A 106 -11.48 -0.87 4.75
C LEU A 106 -12.80 -1.53 5.17
N GLU A 107 -12.97 -1.87 6.45
CA GLU A 107 -14.20 -2.48 6.97
C GLU A 107 -15.42 -1.55 6.82
N LEU A 108 -15.24 -0.25 7.04
CA LEU A 108 -16.28 0.74 6.80
C LEU A 108 -16.71 0.77 5.34
N ALA A 109 -15.76 0.82 4.41
CA ALA A 109 -16.02 0.84 2.98
C ALA A 109 -16.71 -0.46 2.50
N ILE A 110 -16.25 -1.62 2.98
CA ILE A 110 -16.88 -2.93 2.69
C ILE A 110 -18.32 -2.95 3.20
N ARG A 111 -18.59 -2.51 4.42
CA ARG A 111 -19.93 -2.46 5.00
C ARG A 111 -20.85 -1.57 4.18
N ASN A 112 -20.40 -0.38 3.80
CA ASN A 112 -21.16 0.54 2.95
C ASN A 112 -21.47 -0.09 1.59
N LEU A 113 -20.50 -0.74 0.96
CA LEU A 113 -20.69 -1.37 -0.35
C LEU A 113 -21.58 -2.61 -0.31
N ARG A 114 -21.68 -3.32 0.81
CA ARG A 114 -22.65 -4.44 0.96
C ARG A 114 -24.11 -3.96 0.78
N ASP A 115 -24.37 -2.71 1.12
CA ASP A 115 -25.68 -2.06 0.89
C ASP A 115 -25.59 -0.96 -0.20
N TYR A 116 -24.78 -1.18 -1.23
CA TYR A 116 -24.52 -0.18 -2.27
C TYR A 116 -25.78 0.34 -2.99
N ARG A 117 -26.90 -0.43 -2.97
CA ARG A 117 -28.15 -0.01 -3.60
C ARG A 117 -28.87 1.11 -2.84
N SER A 118 -28.58 1.30 -1.56
CA SER A 118 -29.09 2.40 -0.74
C SER A 118 -28.26 3.68 -0.87
N LEU A 119 -27.06 3.60 -1.49
CA LEU A 119 -26.14 4.71 -1.63
C LEU A 119 -26.35 5.47 -2.95
N THR A 120 -25.91 6.72 -2.98
CA THR A 120 -25.75 7.46 -4.24
C THR A 120 -24.60 6.87 -5.08
N ASP A 121 -24.65 7.01 -6.40
CA ASP A 121 -23.60 6.52 -7.30
C ASP A 121 -22.21 7.11 -6.93
N SER A 122 -22.15 8.37 -6.48
CA SER A 122 -20.92 9.01 -6.01
C SER A 122 -20.40 8.38 -4.73
N ALA A 123 -21.28 8.06 -3.76
CA ALA A 123 -20.87 7.38 -2.53
C ALA A 123 -20.36 5.95 -2.81
N VAL A 124 -21.00 5.23 -3.74
CA VAL A 124 -20.50 3.92 -4.20
C VAL A 124 -19.10 4.06 -4.81
N ALA A 125 -18.90 5.03 -5.69
CA ALA A 125 -17.62 5.29 -6.34
C ALA A 125 -16.50 5.58 -5.33
N VAL A 126 -16.76 6.40 -4.32
CA VAL A 126 -15.79 6.73 -3.28
C VAL A 126 -15.44 5.49 -2.43
N ASN A 127 -16.43 4.74 -1.96
CA ASN A 127 -16.18 3.52 -1.18
C ASN A 127 -15.43 2.44 -2.01
N LEU A 128 -15.71 2.33 -3.32
CA LEU A 128 -14.92 1.47 -4.21
C LEU A 128 -13.44 1.87 -4.23
N LYS A 129 -13.15 3.17 -4.37
CA LYS A 129 -11.79 3.69 -4.36
C LYS A 129 -11.08 3.40 -3.03
N TYR A 130 -11.78 3.51 -1.91
CA TYR A 130 -11.26 3.11 -0.60
C TYR A 130 -10.89 1.62 -0.57
N VAL A 131 -11.80 0.73 -0.96
CA VAL A 131 -11.51 -0.72 -0.97
C VAL A 131 -10.34 -1.05 -1.89
N ILE A 132 -10.28 -0.48 -3.10
CA ILE A 132 -9.20 -0.72 -4.06
C ILE A 132 -7.84 -0.34 -3.47
N HIS A 133 -7.73 0.81 -2.83
CA HIS A 133 -6.47 1.31 -2.29
C HIS A 133 -6.09 0.61 -0.99
N LEU A 134 -7.00 0.55 -0.02
CA LEU A 134 -6.72 0.05 1.33
C LEU A 134 -6.38 -1.44 1.37
N VAL A 135 -6.91 -2.25 0.45
CA VAL A 135 -6.43 -3.63 0.32
C VAL A 135 -4.96 -3.66 -0.08
N GLY A 136 -4.50 -2.75 -0.93
CA GLY A 136 -3.09 -2.60 -1.24
C GLY A 136 -2.26 -2.25 0.00
N ASP A 137 -2.68 -1.23 0.75
CA ASP A 137 -2.02 -0.77 1.98
C ASP A 137 -1.91 -1.88 3.03
N MET A 138 -2.98 -2.66 3.20
CA MET A 138 -3.03 -3.80 4.14
C MET A 138 -2.04 -4.91 3.79
N HIS A 139 -1.51 -4.95 2.57
CA HIS A 139 -0.51 -5.93 2.12
C HIS A 139 0.90 -5.34 2.02
N CYS A 140 1.10 -4.06 2.37
CA CYS A 140 2.42 -3.46 2.52
C CYS A 140 2.96 -3.71 3.95
N PRO A 141 4.07 -4.44 4.14
CA PRO A 141 4.58 -4.73 5.47
C PRO A 141 4.85 -3.50 6.32
N MET A 142 5.38 -2.42 5.74
CA MET A 142 5.69 -1.21 6.50
C MET A 142 4.44 -0.45 6.97
N HIS A 143 3.29 -0.69 6.37
CA HIS A 143 2.00 -0.14 6.83
C HIS A 143 1.48 -0.77 8.11
N THR A 144 2.07 -1.90 8.52
CA THR A 144 1.84 -2.57 9.80
C THR A 144 3.02 -2.40 10.75
N GLY A 145 3.95 -1.50 10.41
CA GLY A 145 5.17 -1.27 11.18
C GLY A 145 4.93 -0.62 12.53
N ARG A 146 6.02 -0.43 13.28
CA ARG A 146 5.97 0.05 14.67
C ARG A 146 5.47 1.49 14.74
N LEU A 147 4.61 1.78 15.71
CA LEU A 147 4.16 3.15 15.97
C LEU A 147 5.34 4.05 16.41
N SER A 148 6.29 3.49 17.16
CA SER A 148 7.44 4.20 17.74
C SER A 148 8.38 4.83 16.71
N ASP A 149 8.43 4.29 15.47
CA ASP A 149 9.26 4.83 14.37
C ASP A 149 8.43 5.20 13.12
N ILE A 150 7.12 5.37 13.33
CA ILE A 150 6.16 5.74 12.27
C ILE A 150 6.24 4.73 11.11
N GLY A 151 6.14 3.43 11.42
CA GLY A 151 6.18 2.37 10.41
C GLY A 151 7.49 2.32 9.64
N GLY A 152 8.64 2.58 10.28
CA GLY A 152 9.95 2.61 9.63
C GLY A 152 10.32 3.92 8.94
N ASN A 153 9.47 4.95 8.99
CA ASN A 153 9.80 6.27 8.45
C ASN A 153 10.95 6.95 9.19
N GLN A 154 11.08 6.66 10.49
CA GLN A 154 12.19 7.16 11.32
C GLN A 154 13.34 6.16 11.44
N ARG A 155 13.36 5.07 10.66
CA ARG A 155 14.40 4.06 10.64
C ARG A 155 15.31 4.25 9.44
N PRO A 156 16.50 4.89 9.62
CA PRO A 156 17.41 5.18 8.51
C PRO A 156 18.05 3.90 7.97
N VAL A 157 18.13 3.81 6.64
CA VAL A 157 18.83 2.76 5.90
C VAL A 157 19.62 3.36 4.73
N LEU A 158 20.48 2.56 4.12
CA LEU A 158 21.29 2.95 2.95
C LEU A 158 20.90 2.08 1.74
N MET A 159 20.03 2.58 0.87
CA MET A 159 19.66 1.91 -0.38
C MET A 159 20.69 2.18 -1.47
N PHE A 160 21.49 1.17 -1.83
CA PHE A 160 22.63 1.30 -2.76
C PHE A 160 23.56 2.49 -2.40
N GLY A 161 23.85 2.66 -1.11
CA GLY A 161 24.70 3.72 -0.59
C GLY A 161 24.00 5.10 -0.44
N ARG A 162 22.78 5.26 -0.86
CA ARG A 162 21.99 6.49 -0.68
C ARG A 162 21.15 6.43 0.59
N ARG A 163 21.16 7.50 1.37
CA ARG A 163 20.34 7.60 2.58
C ARG A 163 18.85 7.63 2.24
N THR A 164 18.08 6.78 2.92
CA THR A 164 16.62 6.77 2.90
C THR A 164 16.13 6.23 4.25
N ASN A 165 14.85 5.91 4.36
CA ASN A 165 14.27 5.20 5.51
C ASN A 165 13.72 3.85 5.07
N LEU A 166 13.49 2.97 6.04
CA LEU A 166 13.02 1.61 5.78
C LEU A 166 11.65 1.59 5.10
N HIS A 167 10.73 2.48 5.50
CA HIS A 167 9.41 2.61 4.89
C HIS A 167 9.50 2.91 3.38
N SER A 168 10.20 3.99 3.02
CA SER A 168 10.37 4.39 1.61
C SER A 168 11.13 3.34 0.78
N ALA A 169 12.05 2.61 1.40
CA ALA A 169 12.74 1.51 0.72
C ALA A 169 11.73 0.41 0.31
N TRP A 170 10.81 0.05 1.19
CA TRP A 170 9.81 -0.98 0.94
C TRP A 170 8.67 -0.52 0.04
N ASP A 171 8.25 0.74 0.14
CA ASP A 171 7.16 1.24 -0.69
C ASP A 171 7.50 1.26 -2.19
N SER A 172 8.76 1.50 -2.55
CA SER A 172 9.13 1.68 -3.95
C SER A 172 10.52 1.16 -4.31
N ALA A 173 11.57 1.50 -3.54
CA ALA A 173 12.93 1.35 -4.02
C ALA A 173 13.38 -0.12 -4.19
N ILE A 174 12.92 -1.04 -3.33
CA ILE A 174 13.20 -2.48 -3.44
C ILE A 174 12.46 -3.05 -4.66
N LEU A 175 11.21 -2.66 -4.85
CA LEU A 175 10.39 -3.07 -5.99
C LEU A 175 11.05 -2.67 -7.32
N GLU A 176 11.44 -1.41 -7.44
CA GLU A 176 12.11 -0.86 -8.63
C GLU A 176 13.49 -1.47 -8.88
N ALA A 177 14.19 -1.89 -7.81
CA ALA A 177 15.48 -2.53 -7.92
C ALA A 177 15.39 -4.03 -8.28
N GLY A 178 14.32 -4.71 -7.85
CA GLY A 178 14.06 -6.11 -8.16
C GLY A 178 13.74 -6.32 -9.64
N HIS A 179 12.70 -5.65 -10.09
CA HIS A 179 12.28 -5.68 -11.50
C HIS A 179 11.81 -4.30 -11.95
N LYS A 180 12.26 -3.87 -13.12
CA LYS A 180 11.78 -2.64 -13.77
C LYS A 180 10.56 -2.94 -14.64
N TRP A 181 9.63 -3.68 -14.09
CA TRP A 181 8.42 -4.08 -14.77
C TRP A 181 7.29 -3.08 -14.54
N SER A 182 6.47 -2.87 -15.56
CA SER A 182 5.17 -2.24 -15.39
C SER A 182 4.23 -3.12 -14.57
N TYR A 183 3.16 -2.56 -14.01
CA TYR A 183 2.13 -3.32 -13.28
C TYR A 183 1.53 -4.46 -14.12
N THR A 184 1.52 -4.34 -15.45
CA THR A 184 1.05 -5.40 -16.36
C THR A 184 2.05 -6.54 -16.42
N GLU A 185 3.35 -6.22 -16.57
CA GLU A 185 4.41 -7.23 -16.59
C GLU A 185 4.50 -7.95 -15.24
N TRP A 186 4.41 -7.22 -14.12
CA TRP A 186 4.31 -7.82 -12.79
C TRP A 186 3.16 -8.83 -12.75
N GLN A 187 1.94 -8.41 -13.10
CA GLN A 187 0.77 -9.29 -13.06
C GLN A 187 0.96 -10.52 -13.94
N GLU A 188 1.48 -10.38 -15.17
CA GLU A 188 1.70 -11.50 -16.08
C GLU A 188 2.71 -12.53 -15.54
N GLN A 189 3.68 -12.11 -14.74
CA GLN A 189 4.70 -12.99 -14.18
C GLN A 189 4.26 -13.71 -12.91
N ILE A 190 3.45 -13.07 -12.05
CA ILE A 190 3.15 -13.60 -10.70
C ILE A 190 1.71 -14.10 -10.52
N ASP A 191 0.74 -13.70 -11.36
CA ASP A 191 -0.67 -14.11 -11.28
C ASP A 191 -0.89 -15.49 -11.91
N ARG A 192 -0.41 -16.53 -11.24
CA ARG A 192 -0.34 -17.91 -11.76
C ARG A 192 -0.90 -18.96 -10.81
N LEU A 193 -1.72 -18.58 -9.85
CA LEU A 193 -2.30 -19.52 -8.89
C LEU A 193 -3.31 -20.44 -9.57
N THR A 194 -3.31 -21.69 -9.16
CA THR A 194 -4.43 -22.62 -9.39
C THR A 194 -5.66 -22.19 -8.59
N ASP A 195 -6.83 -22.72 -8.92
CA ASP A 195 -8.07 -22.41 -8.19
C ASP A 195 -7.98 -22.77 -6.69
N ASP A 196 -7.32 -23.89 -6.36
CA ASP A 196 -7.12 -24.29 -4.96
C ASP A 196 -6.18 -23.35 -4.21
N GLU A 197 -5.08 -22.93 -4.81
CA GLU A 197 -4.17 -21.92 -4.25
C GLU A 197 -4.86 -20.58 -4.10
N ALA A 198 -5.64 -20.15 -5.09
CA ALA A 198 -6.43 -18.93 -5.05
C ALA A 198 -7.41 -18.94 -3.88
N ALA A 199 -8.11 -20.06 -3.65
CA ALA A 199 -9.02 -20.20 -2.53
C ALA A 199 -8.31 -20.05 -1.17
N LEU A 200 -7.07 -20.59 -1.04
CA LEU A 200 -6.27 -20.46 0.17
C LEU A 200 -5.83 -19.01 0.43
N VAL A 201 -5.31 -18.32 -0.58
CA VAL A 201 -4.84 -16.92 -0.39
C VAL A 201 -5.97 -15.93 -0.18
N GLN A 202 -7.17 -16.23 -0.69
CA GLN A 202 -8.37 -15.42 -0.50
C GLN A 202 -8.96 -15.52 0.92
N ALA A 203 -8.56 -16.51 1.72
CA ALA A 203 -9.13 -16.75 3.04
C ALA A 203 -8.91 -15.57 4.01
N GLY A 204 -9.68 -15.58 5.09
CA GLY A 204 -9.59 -14.58 6.17
C GLY A 204 -10.32 -13.27 5.88
N GLU A 205 -10.35 -12.41 6.88
CA GLU A 205 -10.94 -11.09 6.87
C GLU A 205 -9.82 -10.01 7.04
N PRO A 206 -10.09 -8.71 6.88
CA PRO A 206 -9.06 -7.67 6.95
C PRO A 206 -8.14 -7.75 8.17
N GLN A 207 -8.67 -8.10 9.34
CA GLN A 207 -7.86 -8.26 10.57
C GLN A 207 -6.90 -9.46 10.50
N ASP A 208 -7.27 -10.53 9.82
CA ASP A 208 -6.39 -11.69 9.63
C ASP A 208 -5.27 -11.35 8.65
N TRP A 209 -5.59 -10.61 7.58
CA TRP A 209 -4.60 -10.12 6.63
C TRP A 209 -3.59 -9.17 7.27
N LEU A 210 -4.06 -8.30 8.19
CA LEU A 210 -3.17 -7.44 8.98
C LEU A 210 -2.17 -8.27 9.77
N LYS A 211 -2.63 -9.32 10.49
CA LYS A 211 -1.75 -10.20 11.29
C LYS A 211 -0.71 -10.90 10.42
N GLU A 212 -1.12 -11.41 9.25
CA GLU A 212 -0.20 -12.04 8.31
C GLU A 212 0.86 -11.06 7.80
N THR A 213 0.45 -9.86 7.40
CA THR A 213 1.37 -8.82 6.92
C THR A 213 2.30 -8.33 8.04
N HIS A 214 1.77 -8.20 9.27
CA HIS A 214 2.58 -7.82 10.42
C HIS A 214 3.63 -8.89 10.77
N ALA A 215 3.31 -10.16 10.68
CA ALA A 215 4.30 -11.23 10.90
C ALA A 215 5.48 -11.11 9.92
N ILE A 216 5.22 -10.75 8.66
CA ILE A 216 6.29 -10.45 7.69
C ILE A 216 7.07 -9.20 8.12
N CYS A 217 6.37 -8.15 8.56
CA CYS A 217 6.98 -6.89 9.01
C CYS A 217 7.96 -7.11 10.16
N VAL A 218 7.65 -7.97 11.13
CA VAL A 218 8.55 -8.32 12.24
C VAL A 218 9.89 -8.83 11.72
N GLY A 219 9.89 -9.80 10.81
CA GLY A 219 11.11 -10.34 10.21
C GLY A 219 11.92 -9.29 9.44
N ILE A 220 11.23 -8.37 8.75
CA ILE A 220 11.88 -7.25 8.07
C ILE A 220 12.60 -6.34 9.05
N TYR A 221 11.99 -6.03 10.19
CA TYR A 221 12.62 -5.21 11.24
C TYR A 221 13.83 -5.88 11.88
N GLU A 222 13.80 -7.21 12.05
CA GLU A 222 14.92 -7.99 12.55
C GLU A 222 16.11 -7.94 11.59
N ASP A 223 15.88 -8.05 10.30
CA ASP A 223 16.89 -8.00 9.25
C ASP A 223 17.37 -6.58 8.91
N SER A 224 16.66 -5.57 9.40
CA SER A 224 16.89 -4.18 9.02
C SER A 224 17.11 -3.28 10.25
N PRO A 225 18.17 -3.51 11.10
CA PRO A 225 18.54 -2.55 12.11
C PRO A 225 18.90 -1.19 11.47
N GLU A 226 18.92 -0.13 12.29
CA GLU A 226 19.28 1.21 11.80
C GLU A 226 20.65 1.20 11.10
N GLY A 227 20.72 1.87 9.96
CA GLY A 227 21.93 1.91 9.13
C GLY A 227 22.14 0.71 8.23
N THR A 228 21.17 -0.22 8.16
CA THR A 228 21.24 -1.37 7.23
C THR A 228 21.55 -0.92 5.82
N LYS A 229 22.48 -1.62 5.18
CA LYS A 229 22.83 -1.44 3.77
C LYS A 229 21.97 -2.38 2.93
N ILE A 230 21.00 -1.81 2.25
CA ILE A 230 20.15 -2.52 1.31
C ILE A 230 20.87 -2.54 -0.05
N SER A 231 21.21 -3.72 -0.52
CA SER A 231 21.82 -3.97 -1.83
C SER A 231 21.12 -5.14 -2.54
N TYR A 232 21.70 -5.69 -3.59
CA TYR A 232 21.06 -6.73 -4.38
C TYR A 232 20.73 -8.01 -3.61
N ASP A 233 21.52 -8.38 -2.61
CA ASP A 233 21.29 -9.53 -1.73
C ASP A 233 19.99 -9.37 -0.91
N TYR A 234 19.74 -8.17 -0.40
CA TYR A 234 18.52 -7.84 0.30
C TYR A 234 17.32 -7.79 -0.67
N VAL A 235 17.51 -7.19 -1.85
CA VAL A 235 16.49 -7.12 -2.89
C VAL A 235 16.09 -8.53 -3.33
N ASP A 236 17.05 -9.40 -3.63
CA ASP A 236 16.84 -10.80 -4.02
C ASP A 236 16.07 -11.58 -2.93
N LYS A 237 16.46 -11.40 -1.67
CA LYS A 237 15.78 -12.03 -0.53
C LYS A 237 14.30 -11.65 -0.43
N TYR A 238 13.96 -10.38 -0.68
CA TYR A 238 12.65 -9.84 -0.39
C TYR A 238 11.72 -9.68 -1.61
N THR A 239 12.23 -9.76 -2.82
CA THR A 239 11.41 -9.75 -4.04
C THR A 239 10.31 -10.84 -4.00
N PRO A 240 10.57 -12.10 -3.64
CA PRO A 240 9.53 -13.12 -3.52
C PRO A 240 8.47 -12.81 -2.46
N VAL A 241 8.83 -12.10 -1.39
CA VAL A 241 7.88 -11.65 -0.36
C VAL A 241 6.95 -10.58 -0.92
N ILE A 242 7.48 -9.63 -1.69
CA ILE A 242 6.70 -8.59 -2.36
C ILE A 242 5.72 -9.23 -3.36
N GLU A 243 6.19 -10.17 -4.17
CA GLU A 243 5.37 -10.92 -5.12
C GLU A 243 4.19 -11.61 -4.44
N GLN A 244 4.45 -12.29 -3.33
CA GLN A 244 3.39 -12.94 -2.54
C GLN A 244 2.38 -11.93 -1.99
N GLN A 245 2.82 -10.76 -1.52
CA GLN A 245 1.92 -9.73 -1.01
C GLN A 245 1.07 -9.13 -2.13
N PHE A 246 1.61 -8.95 -3.32
CA PHE A 246 0.83 -8.51 -4.49
C PHE A 246 -0.24 -9.53 -4.89
N VAL A 247 0.13 -10.81 -4.95
CA VAL A 247 -0.81 -11.90 -5.26
C VAL A 247 -1.91 -11.97 -4.20
N ARG A 248 -1.56 -12.00 -2.91
CA ARG A 248 -2.54 -12.01 -1.81
C ARG A 248 -3.49 -10.81 -1.90
N GLY A 249 -2.94 -9.60 -2.03
CA GLY A 249 -3.72 -8.37 -2.15
C GLY A 249 -4.67 -8.40 -3.34
N GLY A 250 -4.19 -8.81 -4.50
CA GLY A 250 -4.97 -8.90 -5.73
C GLY A 250 -6.14 -9.88 -5.64
N TYR A 251 -5.89 -11.11 -5.18
CA TYR A 251 -6.93 -12.13 -5.04
C TYR A 251 -7.95 -11.79 -3.94
N ARG A 252 -7.52 -11.22 -2.82
CA ARG A 252 -8.40 -10.75 -1.74
C ARG A 252 -9.27 -9.59 -2.18
N LEU A 253 -8.72 -8.63 -2.91
CA LEU A 253 -9.48 -7.53 -3.53
C LEU A 253 -10.53 -8.09 -4.52
N ALA A 254 -10.14 -9.02 -5.38
CA ALA A 254 -11.06 -9.66 -6.32
C ALA A 254 -12.20 -10.37 -5.59
N ARG A 255 -11.90 -11.15 -4.52
CA ARG A 255 -12.92 -11.81 -3.70
C ARG A 255 -13.93 -10.81 -3.16
N LEU A 256 -13.48 -9.76 -2.46
CA LEU A 256 -14.35 -8.74 -1.89
C LEU A 256 -15.27 -8.11 -2.95
N LEU A 257 -14.71 -7.71 -4.08
CA LEU A 257 -15.46 -7.06 -5.13
C LEU A 257 -16.45 -8.03 -5.81
N ASN A 258 -16.08 -9.29 -5.99
CA ASN A 258 -16.95 -10.31 -6.53
C ASN A 258 -18.12 -10.64 -5.57
N GLU A 259 -17.88 -10.67 -4.26
CA GLU A 259 -18.90 -10.88 -3.24
C GLU A 259 -19.89 -9.73 -3.16
N ILE A 260 -19.43 -8.49 -3.19
CA ILE A 260 -20.25 -7.28 -3.14
C ILE A 260 -21.18 -7.20 -4.36
N TYR A 261 -20.73 -7.62 -5.51
CA TYR A 261 -21.46 -7.47 -6.79
C TYR A 261 -22.01 -8.79 -7.36
N ARG A 262 -22.22 -9.77 -6.50
CA ARG A 262 -22.92 -11.02 -6.88
C ARG A 262 -24.27 -10.79 -7.52
#